data_5f22af32ad3685a24223a3ca032da51c
#
_entry.id   5f22af32ad3685a24223a3ca032da51c
#
_cell.length_a   1.000
_cell.length_b   1.000
_cell.length_c   1.000
_cell.angle_alpha   90.00
_cell.angle_beta   90.00
_cell.angle_gamma   90.00
#
_symmetry.space_group_name_H-M   'P 1'
#
loop_
_entity.id
_entity.type
_entity.pdbx_description
1 polymer ?
#
loop_
_entity_poly.entity_id
_entity_poly.type
_entity_poly.pdbx_seq_one_letter_code
_entity_poly.pdbx_strand_id
1 'polypeptide(L)'
;MIDMAMLLAQTANYGTIGIGIGMGLAILGAGLGIGRIGGSAVDAIARQPEAGGNIATQMLISAALIEGATVIALILLYIRA
;
A
#
# COMPACT_ATOMS: atom_id res chain seq x y z
N MET A 1 -0.66 -23.53 34.01
CA MET A 1 0.74 -23.18 33.68
C MET A 1 0.92 -23.22 32.17
N ILE A 2 1.64 -22.25 31.64
CA ILE A 2 1.87 -22.16 30.20
C ILE A 2 2.96 -23.16 29.81
N ASP A 3 2.67 -24.01 28.83
CA ASP A 3 3.67 -24.95 28.31
C ASP A 3 4.24 -24.40 26.98
N MET A 4 5.17 -25.16 26.38
CA MET A 4 5.87 -24.75 25.16
C MET A 4 4.89 -24.56 23.99
N ALA A 5 3.89 -25.43 23.88
CA ALA A 5 2.91 -25.31 22.80
C ALA A 5 2.11 -24.01 22.91
N MET A 6 1.72 -23.62 24.12
CA MET A 6 1.00 -22.39 24.36
C MET A 6 1.87 -21.17 24.06
N LEU A 7 3.16 -21.22 24.43
CA LEU A 7 4.08 -20.14 24.12
C LEU A 7 4.27 -19.96 22.61
N LEU A 8 4.41 -21.07 21.89
CA LEU A 8 4.55 -21.04 20.43
C LEU A 8 3.28 -20.49 19.77
N ALA A 9 2.11 -20.88 20.27
CA ALA A 9 0.85 -20.36 19.75
C ALA A 9 0.72 -18.86 19.97
N GLN A 10 1.11 -18.35 21.13
CA GLN A 10 1.10 -16.92 21.41
C GLN A 10 2.05 -16.16 20.50
N THR A 11 3.24 -16.68 20.27
CA THR A 11 4.23 -16.07 19.38
C THR A 11 3.67 -15.99 17.94
N ALA A 12 3.02 -17.06 17.48
CA ALA A 12 2.39 -17.06 16.15
C ALA A 12 1.29 -16.02 16.05
N ASN A 13 0.47 -15.86 17.11
CA ASN A 13 -0.61 -14.87 17.13
C ASN A 13 -0.07 -13.44 17.04
N TYR A 14 0.99 -13.13 17.78
CA TYR A 14 1.62 -11.81 17.69
C TYR A 14 2.19 -11.56 16.30
N GLY A 15 2.81 -12.57 15.70
CA GLY A 15 3.31 -12.46 14.34
C GLY A 15 2.21 -12.20 13.34
N THR A 16 1.08 -12.87 13.48
CA THR A 16 -0.09 -12.69 12.60
C THR A 16 -0.65 -11.28 12.74
N ILE A 17 -0.74 -10.75 13.96
CA ILE A 17 -1.19 -9.37 14.19
C ILE A 17 -0.25 -8.39 13.49
N GLY A 18 1.06 -8.59 13.62
CA GLY A 18 2.05 -7.73 12.97
C GLY A 18 1.91 -7.72 11.47
N ILE A 19 1.71 -8.89 10.87
CA ILE A 19 1.51 -9.01 9.42
C ILE A 19 0.25 -8.27 8.99
N GLY A 20 -0.86 -8.43 9.72
CA GLY A 20 -2.10 -7.73 9.43
C GLY A 20 -1.94 -6.21 9.51
N ILE A 21 -1.28 -5.71 10.54
CA ILE A 21 -1.00 -4.29 10.67
C ILE A 21 -0.12 -3.80 9.53
N GLY A 22 0.91 -4.57 9.17
CA GLY A 22 1.79 -4.22 8.06
C GLY A 22 1.04 -4.13 6.74
N MET A 23 0.15 -5.07 6.47
CA MET A 23 -0.69 -5.04 5.25
C MET A 23 -1.59 -3.81 5.25
N GLY A 24 -2.21 -3.51 6.39
CA GLY A 24 -3.08 -2.35 6.51
C GLY A 24 -2.32 -1.05 6.29
N LEU A 25 -1.12 -0.93 6.84
CA LEU A 25 -0.27 0.25 6.65
C LEU A 25 0.18 0.39 5.20
N ALA A 26 0.50 -0.72 4.54
CA ALA A 26 0.89 -0.70 3.13
C ALA A 26 -0.26 -0.16 2.26
N ILE A 27 -1.48 -0.67 2.49
CA ILE A 27 -2.66 -0.22 1.76
C ILE A 27 -2.99 1.24 2.09
N LEU A 28 -2.92 1.61 3.35
CA LEU A 28 -3.19 2.98 3.76
C LEU A 28 -2.20 3.95 3.12
N GLY A 29 -0.91 3.62 3.14
CA GLY A 29 0.12 4.44 2.52
C GLY A 29 -0.07 4.57 1.03
N ALA A 30 -0.34 3.44 0.35
CA ALA A 30 -0.59 3.44 -1.09
C ALA A 30 -1.83 4.28 -1.43
N GLY A 31 -2.90 4.13 -0.67
CA GLY A 31 -4.13 4.88 -0.88
C GLY A 31 -3.93 6.38 -0.73
N LEU A 32 -3.22 6.79 0.31
CA LEU A 32 -2.90 8.20 0.53
C LEU A 32 -2.01 8.75 -0.59
N GLY A 33 -0.98 7.99 -0.99
CA GLY A 33 -0.06 8.41 -2.04
C GLY A 33 -0.76 8.55 -3.37
N ILE A 34 -1.52 7.54 -3.78
CA ILE A 34 -2.25 7.56 -5.05
C ILE A 34 -3.34 8.63 -5.02
N GLY A 35 -4.02 8.78 -3.88
CA GLY A 35 -5.02 9.83 -3.71
C GLY A 35 -4.45 11.23 -3.90
N ARG A 36 -3.26 11.49 -3.37
CA ARG A 36 -2.59 12.78 -3.57
C ARG A 36 -2.19 13.00 -5.02
N ILE A 37 -1.64 11.97 -5.66
CA ILE A 37 -1.28 12.04 -7.07
C ILE A 37 -2.51 12.32 -7.92
N GLY A 38 -3.59 11.59 -7.70
CA GLY A 38 -4.83 11.76 -8.45
C GLY A 38 -5.46 13.12 -8.24
N GLY A 39 -5.55 13.58 -6.99
CA GLY A 39 -6.10 14.88 -6.67
C GLY A 39 -5.30 16.01 -7.30
N SER A 40 -3.97 15.95 -7.19
CA SER A 40 -3.10 16.96 -7.82
C SER A 40 -3.23 16.97 -9.34
N ALA A 41 -3.33 15.77 -9.95
CA ALA A 41 -3.45 15.65 -11.40
C ALA A 41 -4.78 16.25 -11.88
N VAL A 42 -5.87 15.95 -11.20
CA VAL A 42 -7.18 16.48 -11.56
C VAL A 42 -7.19 18.01 -11.46
N ASP A 43 -6.63 18.56 -10.39
CA ASP A 43 -6.52 20.00 -10.21
C ASP A 43 -5.68 20.64 -11.33
N ALA A 44 -4.58 20.01 -11.70
CA ALA A 44 -3.69 20.51 -12.74
C ALA A 44 -4.39 20.48 -14.11
N ILE A 45 -5.12 19.41 -14.42
CA ILE A 45 -5.87 19.29 -15.68
C ILE A 45 -6.95 20.38 -15.74
N ALA A 46 -7.61 20.64 -14.63
CA ALA A 46 -8.63 21.69 -14.57
C ALA A 46 -8.07 23.06 -14.92
N ARG A 47 -6.82 23.34 -14.51
CA ARG A 47 -6.14 24.60 -14.80
C ARG A 47 -5.50 24.65 -16.18
N GLN A 48 -5.06 23.49 -16.69
CA GLN A 48 -4.37 23.38 -17.97
C GLN A 48 -4.92 22.20 -18.76
N PRO A 49 -6.15 22.33 -19.30
CA PRO A 49 -6.78 21.20 -20.00
C PRO A 49 -5.96 20.70 -21.19
N GLU A 50 -5.21 21.61 -21.84
CA GLU A 50 -4.37 21.25 -23.00
C GLU A 50 -3.23 20.32 -22.62
N ALA A 51 -2.83 20.27 -21.35
CA ALA A 51 -1.80 19.37 -20.85
C ALA A 51 -2.40 18.09 -20.27
N GLY A 52 -3.70 17.88 -20.39
CA GLY A 52 -4.40 16.77 -19.73
C GLY A 52 -3.82 15.40 -20.06
N GLY A 53 -3.48 15.16 -21.31
CA GLY A 53 -2.89 13.88 -21.71
C GLY A 53 -1.55 13.61 -21.06
N ASN A 54 -0.68 14.60 -21.01
CA ASN A 54 0.62 14.46 -20.38
C ASN A 54 0.50 14.28 -18.87
N ILE A 55 -0.37 15.06 -18.23
CA ILE A 55 -0.61 14.97 -16.79
C ILE A 55 -1.17 13.60 -16.43
N ALA A 56 -2.14 13.09 -17.19
CA ALA A 56 -2.72 11.78 -16.96
C ALA A 56 -1.66 10.68 -17.10
N THR A 57 -0.78 10.79 -18.08
CA THR A 57 0.30 9.81 -18.28
C THR A 57 1.25 9.79 -17.08
N GLN A 58 1.68 10.95 -16.60
CA GLN A 58 2.56 11.02 -15.44
C GLN A 58 1.88 10.52 -14.18
N MET A 59 0.58 10.81 -14.03
CA MET A 59 -0.22 10.30 -12.92
C MET A 59 -0.26 8.78 -12.92
N LEU A 60 -0.52 8.17 -14.07
CA LEU A 60 -0.61 6.72 -14.18
C LEU A 60 0.74 6.04 -13.91
N ILE A 61 1.83 6.62 -14.39
CA ILE A 61 3.17 6.08 -14.14
C ILE A 61 3.47 6.11 -12.64
N SER A 62 3.23 7.24 -11.99
CA SER A 62 3.47 7.38 -10.55
C SER A 62 2.59 6.43 -9.74
N ALA A 63 1.31 6.33 -10.08
CA ALA A 63 0.39 5.43 -9.40
C ALA A 63 0.79 3.97 -9.60
N ALA A 64 1.24 3.61 -10.80
CA ALA A 64 1.67 2.25 -11.10
C ALA A 64 2.91 1.85 -10.28
N LEU A 65 3.84 2.78 -10.06
CA LEU A 65 5.01 2.52 -9.23
C LEU A 65 4.61 2.26 -7.78
N ILE A 66 3.67 3.02 -7.24
CA ILE A 66 3.15 2.80 -5.89
C ILE A 66 2.42 1.47 -5.81
N GLU A 67 1.59 1.16 -6.79
CA GLU A 67 0.86 -0.11 -6.83
C GLU A 67 1.83 -1.29 -6.91
N GLY A 68 2.86 -1.21 -7.74
CA GLY A 68 3.85 -2.26 -7.85
C GLY A 68 4.56 -2.52 -6.53
N ALA A 69 5.00 -1.47 -5.85
CA ALA A 69 5.65 -1.59 -4.55
C ALA A 69 4.69 -2.16 -3.50
N THR A 70 3.41 -1.74 -3.54
CA THR A 70 2.39 -2.22 -2.61
C THR A 70 2.12 -3.70 -2.79
N VAL A 71 1.98 -4.15 -4.03
CA VAL A 71 1.76 -5.57 -4.35
C VAL A 71 2.93 -6.41 -3.84
N ILE A 72 4.16 -5.96 -4.09
CA ILE A 72 5.35 -6.67 -3.61
C ILE A 72 5.33 -6.75 -2.09
N ALA A 73 5.04 -5.64 -1.40
CA ALA A 73 4.97 -5.61 0.05
C ALA A 73 3.92 -6.58 0.60
N LEU A 74 2.74 -6.61 -0.02
CA LEU A 74 1.66 -7.50 0.40
C LEU A 74 2.02 -8.96 0.18
N ILE A 75 2.67 -9.27 -0.95
CA ILE A 75 3.11 -10.64 -1.24
C ILE A 75 4.14 -11.09 -0.21
N LEU A 76 5.12 -10.25 0.12
CA LEU A 76 6.14 -10.58 1.10
C LEU A 76 5.53 -10.81 2.48
N LEU A 77 4.57 -9.99 2.88
CA LEU A 77 3.86 -10.16 4.14
C LEU A 77 3.02 -11.43 4.15
N TYR A 78 2.36 -11.73 3.04
CA TYR A 78 1.54 -12.94 2.89
C TYR A 78 2.41 -14.20 3.01
N ILE A 79 3.58 -14.20 2.40
CA ILE A 79 4.51 -15.32 2.48
C ILE A 79 4.96 -15.57 3.92
N ARG A 80 5.11 -14.49 4.71
CA ARG A 80 5.50 -14.59 6.11
C ARG A 80 4.36 -15.05 7.02
N ALA A 81 3.14 -14.99 6.56
CA ALA A 81 1.96 -15.40 7.35
C ALA A 81 1.86 -16.97 7.51
#